data_cd34bde70c15660ed2b99dc9fe4f8786
#
_entry.id   cd34bde70c15660ed2b99dc9fe4f8786
#
_cell.length_a   1.000
_cell.length_b   1.000
_cell.length_c   1.000
_cell.angle_alpha   90.00
_cell.angle_beta   90.00
_cell.angle_gamma   90.00
#
_symmetry.space_group_name_H-M   'P 1'
#
loop_
_entity.id
_entity.type
_entity.pdbx_description
1 polymer ?
#
loop_
_entity_poly.entity_id
_entity_poly.type
_entity_poly.pdbx_seq_one_letter_code
_entity_poly.pdbx_strand_id
1 'polypeptide(L)'
;MIGTIADVVPMIDENRLIIKKGLKIIKNTKVKGLSYLLNYLRLNKKTLTTTDVSYYISPLINSLGRVGISRMGADFFLKEDEFDLYNIIEEMKEQNRQRRTLEKYIYDDAMRKIKNLKLPLDKLSVIFLSSSKWHPGVIGVVSSRLTIKFNVPVILVAIDGDYGKASCRSVGNISIFNLLSNVKHLLERYGGHDLAAGFVVHKEKLNELREYFIRTIPRLKEEDNKAKKDYGKSFDFELSVKDL
;
A
#
# COMPACT_ATOMS: atom_id res chain seq x y z
N MET A 1 -6.96 13.68 -10.10
CA MET A 1 -6.39 14.29 -8.87
C MET A 1 -6.50 13.36 -7.64
N ILE A 2 -7.71 12.90 -7.22
CA ILE A 2 -7.85 12.01 -6.05
C ILE A 2 -7.02 10.75 -6.23
N GLY A 3 -7.16 10.03 -7.36
CA GLY A 3 -6.36 8.84 -7.67
C GLY A 3 -4.85 9.11 -7.68
N THR A 4 -4.42 10.20 -8.33
CA THR A 4 -3.02 10.63 -8.39
C THR A 4 -2.40 10.77 -6.98
N ILE A 5 -3.17 11.34 -6.03
CA ILE A 5 -2.73 11.48 -4.63
C ILE A 5 -2.80 10.14 -3.90
N ALA A 6 -3.88 9.37 -4.10
CA ALA A 6 -4.11 8.11 -3.41
C ALA A 6 -3.06 7.04 -3.75
N ASP A 7 -2.61 7.01 -5.00
CA ASP A 7 -1.62 6.05 -5.51
C ASP A 7 -0.17 6.54 -5.36
N VAL A 8 0.02 7.72 -4.73
CA VAL A 8 1.34 8.29 -4.41
C VAL A 8 2.25 8.36 -5.64
N VAL A 9 1.69 8.75 -6.79
CA VAL A 9 2.50 8.93 -8.01
C VAL A 9 3.43 10.13 -7.88
N PRO A 10 4.58 10.14 -8.58
CA PRO A 10 5.51 11.28 -8.54
C PRO A 10 4.82 12.61 -8.87
N MET A 11 5.02 13.61 -8.00
CA MET A 11 4.40 14.94 -8.13
C MET A 11 5.20 15.89 -9.04
N ILE A 12 5.51 15.41 -10.23
CA ILE A 12 6.23 16.15 -11.27
C ILE A 12 5.32 16.39 -12.47
N ASP A 13 5.71 17.25 -13.36
CA ASP A 13 5.08 17.56 -14.65
C ASP A 13 3.54 17.67 -14.56
N GLU A 14 2.81 16.90 -15.36
CA GLU A 14 1.35 16.92 -15.44
C GLU A 14 0.69 16.53 -14.12
N ASN A 15 1.27 15.61 -13.37
CA ASN A 15 0.73 15.17 -12.07
C ASN A 15 0.67 16.34 -11.09
N ARG A 16 1.72 17.17 -11.03
CA ARG A 16 1.74 18.37 -10.20
C ARG A 16 0.67 19.36 -10.62
N LEU A 17 0.47 19.54 -11.94
CA LEU A 17 -0.54 20.46 -12.48
C LEU A 17 -1.96 19.95 -12.19
N ILE A 18 -2.22 18.65 -12.40
CA ILE A 18 -3.50 18.00 -12.10
C ILE A 18 -3.87 18.18 -10.62
N ILE A 19 -2.90 17.95 -9.71
CA ILE A 19 -3.13 18.09 -8.28
C ILE A 19 -3.39 19.56 -7.91
N LYS A 20 -2.56 20.51 -8.38
CA LYS A 20 -2.70 21.93 -8.09
C LYS A 20 -4.04 22.50 -8.58
N LYS A 21 -4.46 22.15 -9.79
CA LYS A 21 -5.76 22.56 -10.35
C LYS A 21 -6.91 21.82 -9.66
N GLY A 22 -6.79 20.49 -9.46
CA GLY A 22 -7.81 19.67 -8.86
C GLY A 22 -8.17 20.09 -7.43
N LEU A 23 -7.19 20.44 -6.60
CA LEU A 23 -7.44 20.95 -5.23
C LEU A 23 -8.21 22.28 -5.22
N LYS A 24 -8.04 23.12 -6.24
CA LYS A 24 -8.79 24.39 -6.35
C LYS A 24 -10.25 24.17 -6.73
N ILE A 25 -10.52 23.22 -7.64
CA ILE A 25 -11.86 23.04 -8.22
C ILE A 25 -12.71 22.00 -7.48
N ILE A 26 -12.11 21.12 -6.68
CA ILE A 26 -12.81 20.00 -6.04
C ILE A 26 -14.01 20.44 -5.17
N LYS A 27 -13.93 21.61 -4.54
CA LYS A 27 -15.02 22.16 -3.73
C LYS A 27 -16.27 22.48 -4.54
N ASN A 28 -16.09 22.83 -5.81
CA ASN A 28 -17.15 23.19 -6.74
C ASN A 28 -17.45 22.02 -7.69
N THR A 29 -17.15 20.78 -7.26
CA THR A 29 -17.39 19.59 -8.06
C THR A 29 -18.89 19.44 -8.38
N LYS A 30 -19.17 19.05 -9.63
CA LYS A 30 -20.53 18.69 -10.06
C LYS A 30 -20.89 17.24 -9.74
N VAL A 31 -19.91 16.42 -9.31
CA VAL A 31 -20.13 15.02 -8.90
C VAL A 31 -20.81 15.05 -7.53
N LYS A 32 -22.08 14.70 -7.50
CA LYS A 32 -22.93 14.76 -6.29
C LYS A 32 -22.35 13.99 -5.12
N GLY A 33 -21.93 12.73 -5.34
CA GLY A 33 -21.32 11.92 -4.28
C GLY A 33 -20.08 12.57 -3.66
N LEU A 34 -19.21 13.15 -4.48
CA LEU A 34 -18.02 13.84 -3.98
C LEU A 34 -18.37 15.12 -3.22
N SER A 35 -19.33 15.92 -3.73
CA SER A 35 -19.84 17.12 -3.04
C SER A 35 -20.43 16.75 -1.68
N TYR A 36 -21.26 15.69 -1.64
CA TYR A 36 -21.86 15.19 -0.42
C TYR A 36 -20.82 14.70 0.59
N LEU A 37 -19.79 13.96 0.14
CA LEU A 37 -18.70 13.49 0.99
C LEU A 37 -17.89 14.66 1.59
N LEU A 38 -17.60 15.69 0.81
CA LEU A 38 -16.91 16.90 1.31
C LEU A 38 -17.71 17.61 2.39
N ASN A 39 -19.02 17.74 2.21
CA ASN A 39 -19.93 18.30 3.21
C ASN A 39 -19.96 17.44 4.47
N TYR A 40 -20.12 16.14 4.32
CA TYR A 40 -20.14 15.16 5.41
C TYR A 40 -18.85 15.21 6.25
N LEU A 41 -17.69 15.32 5.61
CA LEU A 41 -16.38 15.44 6.26
C LEU A 41 -16.09 16.87 6.76
N ARG A 42 -16.99 17.83 6.54
CA ARG A 42 -16.83 19.27 6.86
C ARG A 42 -15.60 19.90 6.18
N LEU A 43 -15.24 19.38 5.00
CA LEU A 43 -14.11 19.86 4.21
C LEU A 43 -14.46 20.93 3.19
N ASN A 44 -15.73 21.23 2.97
CA ASN A 44 -16.23 22.22 2.02
C ASN A 44 -15.88 23.67 2.39
N LYS A 45 -15.63 23.97 3.65
CA LYS A 45 -15.40 25.34 4.18
C LYS A 45 -13.92 25.76 4.23
N LYS A 46 -12.97 24.83 4.05
CA LYS A 46 -11.52 25.12 4.12
C LYS A 46 -10.83 24.92 2.78
N THR A 47 -9.63 25.47 2.64
CA THR A 47 -8.76 25.15 1.50
C THR A 47 -8.27 23.71 1.67
N LEU A 48 -8.58 22.85 0.69
CA LEU A 48 -8.18 21.46 0.71
C LEU A 48 -6.68 21.32 0.38
N THR A 49 -6.04 20.41 1.09
CA THR A 49 -4.65 20.01 0.91
C THR A 49 -4.54 18.58 0.39
N THR A 50 -3.36 18.21 -0.09
CA THR A 50 -3.07 16.81 -0.43
C THR A 50 -3.23 15.89 0.77
N THR A 51 -2.92 16.37 1.97
CA THR A 51 -3.11 15.65 3.24
C THR A 51 -4.59 15.33 3.48
N ASP A 52 -5.50 16.29 3.24
CA ASP A 52 -6.94 16.05 3.40
C ASP A 52 -7.43 14.95 2.45
N VAL A 53 -6.95 14.95 1.22
CA VAL A 53 -7.29 13.89 0.25
C VAL A 53 -6.72 12.54 0.68
N SER A 54 -5.44 12.49 1.07
CA SER A 54 -4.76 11.24 1.43
C SER A 54 -5.32 10.58 2.68
N TYR A 55 -5.68 11.38 3.70
CA TYR A 55 -6.03 10.85 5.02
C TYR A 55 -7.52 10.78 5.30
N TYR A 56 -8.35 11.59 4.63
CA TYR A 56 -9.79 11.63 4.89
C TYR A 56 -10.63 11.16 3.71
N ILE A 57 -10.33 11.57 2.48
CA ILE A 57 -11.15 11.25 1.30
C ILE A 57 -10.79 9.88 0.72
N SER A 58 -9.52 9.69 0.33
CA SER A 58 -9.07 8.47 -0.35
C SER A 58 -9.26 7.20 0.48
N PRO A 59 -9.03 7.16 1.81
CA PRO A 59 -9.23 5.95 2.60
C PRO A 59 -10.68 5.49 2.65
N LEU A 60 -11.66 6.41 2.60
CA LEU A 60 -13.07 6.07 2.56
C LEU A 60 -13.43 5.45 1.20
N ILE A 61 -13.06 6.10 0.10
CA ILE A 61 -13.32 5.58 -1.24
C ILE A 61 -12.64 4.20 -1.43
N ASN A 62 -11.38 4.08 -1.04
CA ASN A 62 -10.61 2.84 -1.18
C ASN A 62 -11.11 1.69 -0.29
N SER A 63 -11.85 1.97 0.79
CA SER A 63 -12.36 0.93 1.69
C SER A 63 -13.34 0.01 1.00
N LEU A 64 -14.16 0.51 0.08
CA LEU A 64 -15.12 -0.26 -0.70
C LEU A 64 -14.46 -1.34 -1.57
N GLY A 65 -13.24 -1.11 -2.06
CA GLY A 65 -12.49 -2.08 -2.85
C GLY A 65 -11.67 -3.08 -2.03
N ARG A 66 -11.53 -2.87 -0.70
CA ARG A 66 -10.68 -3.72 0.15
C ARG A 66 -11.45 -4.73 0.98
N VAL A 67 -12.58 -4.36 1.51
CA VAL A 67 -13.39 -5.17 2.45
C VAL A 67 -14.82 -5.28 1.97
N GLY A 68 -15.29 -4.32 1.17
CA GLY A 68 -16.67 -4.18 0.72
C GLY A 68 -16.92 -4.61 -0.74
N ILE A 69 -18.06 -4.18 -1.25
CA ILE A 69 -18.55 -4.47 -2.59
C ILE A 69 -18.08 -3.37 -3.56
N SER A 70 -17.15 -3.70 -4.45
CA SER A 70 -16.52 -2.76 -5.40
C SER A 70 -17.53 -1.95 -6.24
N ARG A 71 -18.73 -2.49 -6.49
CA ARG A 71 -19.79 -1.82 -7.25
C ARG A 71 -20.23 -0.50 -6.59
N MET A 72 -20.29 -0.44 -5.27
CA MET A 72 -20.65 0.78 -4.55
C MET A 72 -19.69 1.95 -4.81
N GLY A 73 -18.45 1.66 -5.18
CA GLY A 73 -17.49 2.69 -5.59
C GLY A 73 -17.91 3.40 -6.86
N ALA A 74 -18.46 2.68 -7.85
CA ALA A 74 -19.04 3.30 -9.06
C ALA A 74 -20.32 4.05 -8.73
N ASP A 75 -21.21 3.45 -7.94
CA ASP A 75 -22.48 4.06 -7.53
C ASP A 75 -22.26 5.39 -6.80
N PHE A 76 -21.22 5.49 -5.96
CA PHE A 76 -20.84 6.74 -5.30
C PHE A 76 -20.59 7.90 -6.28
N PHE A 77 -20.02 7.63 -7.44
CA PHE A 77 -19.75 8.69 -8.44
C PHE A 77 -20.92 8.96 -9.38
N LEU A 78 -21.86 8.01 -9.53
CA LEU A 78 -22.94 8.06 -10.51
C LEU A 78 -24.29 8.45 -9.91
N LYS A 79 -24.52 8.16 -8.62
CA LYS A 79 -25.78 8.47 -7.96
C LYS A 79 -25.92 9.97 -7.69
N GLU A 80 -27.17 10.45 -7.78
CA GLU A 80 -27.53 11.85 -7.54
C GLU A 80 -28.49 12.03 -6.36
N ASP A 81 -29.19 10.97 -5.95
CA ASP A 81 -30.12 10.97 -4.83
C ASP A 81 -29.37 11.04 -3.48
N GLU A 82 -29.78 11.97 -2.63
CA GLU A 82 -29.11 12.21 -1.35
C GLU A 82 -29.25 11.08 -0.35
N PHE A 83 -30.37 10.34 -0.37
CA PHE A 83 -30.58 9.21 0.52
C PHE A 83 -29.67 8.04 0.11
N ASP A 84 -29.56 7.77 -1.19
CA ASP A 84 -28.61 6.77 -1.72
C ASP A 84 -27.17 7.13 -1.34
N LEU A 85 -26.78 8.40 -1.53
CA LEU A 85 -25.45 8.89 -1.21
C LEU A 85 -25.13 8.82 0.28
N TYR A 86 -26.10 9.14 1.14
CA TYR A 86 -25.95 8.99 2.59
C TYR A 86 -25.65 7.54 2.95
N ASN A 87 -26.42 6.58 2.43
CA ASN A 87 -26.25 5.16 2.71
C ASN A 87 -24.87 4.65 2.22
N ILE A 88 -24.44 5.07 1.03
CA ILE A 88 -23.11 4.73 0.51
C ILE A 88 -22.00 5.26 1.42
N ILE A 89 -22.10 6.50 1.90
CA ILE A 89 -21.07 7.10 2.76
C ILE A 89 -21.05 6.44 4.15
N GLU A 90 -22.19 6.09 4.72
CA GLU A 90 -22.21 5.33 5.96
C GLU A 90 -21.57 3.95 5.80
N GLU A 91 -21.81 3.28 4.68
CA GLU A 91 -21.14 2.01 4.36
C GLU A 91 -19.63 2.20 4.18
N MET A 92 -19.19 3.26 3.46
CA MET A 92 -17.76 3.59 3.34
C MET A 92 -17.08 3.75 4.71
N LYS A 93 -17.75 4.40 5.65
CA LYS A 93 -17.24 4.58 7.04
C LYS A 93 -17.11 3.26 7.76
N GLU A 94 -18.14 2.44 7.68
CA GLU A 94 -18.14 1.14 8.35
C GLU A 94 -17.05 0.23 7.77
N GLN A 95 -16.94 0.16 6.44
CA GLN A 95 -15.88 -0.58 5.76
C GLN A 95 -14.48 -0.05 6.12
N ASN A 96 -14.31 1.26 6.21
CA ASN A 96 -13.03 1.86 6.61
C ASN A 96 -12.72 1.56 8.10
N ARG A 97 -13.73 1.54 8.98
CA ARG A 97 -13.57 1.14 10.38
C ARG A 97 -13.14 -0.32 10.49
N GLN A 98 -13.81 -1.22 9.79
CA GLN A 98 -13.45 -2.65 9.73
C GLN A 98 -12.05 -2.86 9.19
N ARG A 99 -11.70 -2.17 8.09
CA ARG A 99 -10.35 -2.20 7.53
C ARG A 99 -9.29 -1.80 8.57
N ARG A 100 -9.51 -0.70 9.32
CA ARG A 100 -8.57 -0.24 10.35
C ARG A 100 -8.42 -1.24 11.49
N THR A 101 -9.50 -1.90 11.90
CA THR A 101 -9.48 -2.95 12.92
C THR A 101 -8.67 -4.15 12.44
N LEU A 102 -8.92 -4.62 11.22
CA LEU A 102 -8.18 -5.71 10.61
C LEU A 102 -6.69 -5.34 10.41
N GLU A 103 -6.40 -4.11 9.97
CA GLU A 103 -5.04 -3.62 9.81
C GLU A 103 -4.25 -3.65 11.12
N LYS A 104 -4.86 -3.16 12.22
CA LYS A 104 -4.26 -3.19 13.55
C LYS A 104 -4.01 -4.64 13.99
N TYR A 105 -5.01 -5.51 13.85
CA TYR A 105 -4.88 -6.92 14.22
C TYR A 105 -3.74 -7.61 13.46
N ILE A 106 -3.70 -7.45 12.13
CA ILE A 106 -2.67 -8.06 11.28
C ILE A 106 -1.28 -7.51 11.63
N TYR A 107 -1.18 -6.19 11.85
CA TYR A 107 0.08 -5.56 12.23
C TYR A 107 0.61 -6.09 13.57
N ASP A 108 -0.24 -6.15 14.59
CA ASP A 108 0.13 -6.62 15.91
C ASP A 108 0.51 -8.11 15.89
N ASP A 109 -0.20 -8.93 15.11
CA ASP A 109 0.13 -10.35 14.91
C ASP A 109 1.46 -10.53 14.17
N ALA A 110 1.69 -9.77 13.10
CA ALA A 110 2.96 -9.79 12.37
C ALA A 110 4.13 -9.36 13.27
N MET A 111 3.96 -8.33 14.09
CA MET A 111 4.97 -7.88 15.05
C MET A 111 5.31 -8.96 16.09
N ARG A 112 4.30 -9.69 16.59
CA ARG A 112 4.53 -10.83 17.49
C ARG A 112 5.32 -11.93 16.79
N LYS A 113 4.95 -12.27 15.56
CA LYS A 113 5.65 -13.29 14.75
C LYS A 113 7.11 -12.89 14.48
N ILE A 114 7.38 -11.61 14.17
CA ILE A 114 8.74 -11.09 13.97
C ILE A 114 9.57 -11.22 15.25
N LYS A 115 9.02 -10.84 16.42
CA LYS A 115 9.70 -10.99 17.71
C LYS A 115 10.05 -12.46 18.01
N ASN A 116 9.16 -13.38 17.65
CA ASN A 116 9.35 -14.81 17.87
C ASN A 116 10.41 -15.45 16.96
N LEU A 117 10.87 -14.77 15.91
CA LEU A 117 12.00 -15.24 15.09
C LEU A 117 13.32 -15.28 15.87
N LYS A 118 13.38 -14.62 17.04
CA LYS A 118 14.58 -14.55 17.90
C LYS A 118 15.84 -14.03 17.17
N LEU A 119 15.65 -13.35 16.04
CA LEU A 119 16.72 -12.72 15.27
C LEU A 119 16.86 -11.26 15.70
N PRO A 120 18.07 -10.74 15.85
CA PRO A 120 18.30 -9.31 16.00
C PRO A 120 17.64 -8.54 14.84
N LEU A 121 16.96 -7.44 15.12
CA LEU A 121 16.19 -6.69 14.11
C LEU A 121 17.09 -6.11 13.00
N ASP A 122 18.33 -5.80 13.32
CA ASP A 122 19.37 -5.32 12.40
C ASP A 122 19.88 -6.41 11.43
N LYS A 123 19.68 -7.70 11.78
CA LYS A 123 19.99 -8.84 10.93
C LYS A 123 18.85 -9.31 10.04
N LEU A 124 17.68 -8.68 10.15
CA LEU A 124 16.57 -8.97 9.25
C LEU A 124 16.87 -8.43 7.85
N SER A 125 16.92 -9.31 6.88
CA SER A 125 17.08 -8.94 5.46
C SER A 125 15.76 -9.02 4.68
N VAL A 126 14.82 -9.83 5.16
CA VAL A 126 13.49 -10.02 4.59
C VAL A 126 12.50 -10.46 5.68
N ILE A 127 11.26 -10.05 5.55
CA ILE A 127 10.14 -10.52 6.37
C ILE A 127 9.19 -11.32 5.49
N PHE A 128 9.06 -12.62 5.75
CA PHE A 128 8.10 -13.50 5.08
C PHE A 128 7.23 -14.17 6.14
N LEU A 129 5.95 -13.77 6.20
CA LEU A 129 5.00 -14.24 7.20
C LEU A 129 3.68 -14.65 6.55
N SER A 130 3.03 -15.65 7.15
CA SER A 130 1.72 -16.12 6.71
C SER A 130 0.78 -16.36 7.88
N SER A 131 -0.54 -16.26 7.59
CA SER A 131 -1.59 -16.61 8.55
C SER A 131 -2.91 -16.85 7.85
N SER A 132 -3.67 -17.85 8.33
CA SER A 132 -5.06 -18.07 7.94
C SER A 132 -6.07 -17.08 8.58
N LYS A 133 -5.58 -16.28 9.54
CA LYS A 133 -6.40 -15.27 10.23
C LYS A 133 -6.30 -13.89 9.57
N TRP A 134 -5.52 -13.73 8.51
CA TRP A 134 -5.31 -12.45 7.85
C TRP A 134 -6.25 -12.23 6.67
N HIS A 135 -6.74 -11.01 6.54
CA HIS A 135 -7.61 -10.64 5.44
C HIS A 135 -6.79 -10.23 4.20
N PRO A 136 -7.00 -10.86 3.02
CA PRO A 136 -6.18 -10.63 1.83
C PRO A 136 -6.27 -9.20 1.28
N GLY A 137 -7.40 -8.51 1.48
CA GLY A 137 -7.58 -7.10 1.08
C GLY A 137 -6.82 -6.09 1.94
N VAL A 138 -6.28 -6.51 3.11
CA VAL A 138 -5.65 -5.61 4.09
C VAL A 138 -4.15 -5.85 4.25
N ILE A 139 -3.64 -7.06 3.97
CA ILE A 139 -2.21 -7.38 4.12
C ILE A 139 -1.29 -6.43 3.35
N GLY A 140 -1.75 -5.85 2.22
CA GLY A 140 -0.96 -4.91 1.42
C GLY A 140 -0.66 -3.58 2.14
N VAL A 141 -1.57 -3.11 2.97
CA VAL A 141 -1.36 -1.91 3.80
C VAL A 141 -0.36 -2.21 4.91
N VAL A 142 -0.49 -3.38 5.54
CA VAL A 142 0.40 -3.81 6.62
C VAL A 142 1.81 -4.11 6.09
N SER A 143 1.95 -4.76 4.93
CA SER A 143 3.27 -5.00 4.33
C SER A 143 3.99 -3.68 4.05
N SER A 144 3.30 -2.65 3.52
CA SER A 144 3.88 -1.32 3.33
C SER A 144 4.37 -0.69 4.64
N ARG A 145 3.58 -0.75 5.72
CA ARG A 145 3.98 -0.22 7.04
C ARG A 145 5.19 -0.93 7.62
N LEU A 146 5.25 -2.25 7.49
CA LEU A 146 6.39 -3.05 7.97
C LEU A 146 7.64 -2.78 7.13
N THR A 147 7.50 -2.62 5.81
CA THR A 147 8.60 -2.27 4.91
C THR A 147 9.24 -0.93 5.29
N ILE A 148 8.42 0.09 5.56
CA ILE A 148 8.89 1.41 6.02
C ILE A 148 9.58 1.28 7.39
N LYS A 149 8.98 0.52 8.32
CA LYS A 149 9.50 0.38 9.68
C LYS A 149 10.85 -0.34 9.74
N PHE A 150 11.01 -1.42 9.00
CA PHE A 150 12.19 -2.29 9.08
C PHE A 150 13.21 -2.04 7.96
N ASN A 151 12.84 -1.25 6.95
CA ASN A 151 13.64 -0.99 5.74
C ASN A 151 14.15 -2.28 5.07
N VAL A 152 13.25 -3.28 4.94
CA VAL A 152 13.50 -4.55 4.28
C VAL A 152 12.29 -4.96 3.43
N PRO A 153 12.49 -5.83 2.41
CA PRO A 153 11.38 -6.44 1.71
C PRO A 153 10.46 -7.22 2.66
N VAL A 154 9.15 -7.06 2.46
CA VAL A 154 8.10 -7.70 3.27
C VAL A 154 7.13 -8.45 2.38
N ILE A 155 6.94 -9.72 2.67
CA ILE A 155 5.96 -10.61 2.04
C ILE A 155 4.99 -11.09 3.12
N LEU A 156 3.72 -10.67 3.01
CA LEU A 156 2.65 -11.17 3.87
C LEU A 156 1.68 -12.01 3.06
N VAL A 157 1.34 -13.18 3.58
CA VAL A 157 0.47 -14.14 2.91
C VAL A 157 -0.76 -14.43 3.76
N ALA A 158 -1.93 -14.12 3.24
CA ALA A 158 -3.22 -14.54 3.79
C ALA A 158 -3.57 -15.91 3.22
N ILE A 159 -3.74 -16.91 4.08
CA ILE A 159 -4.08 -18.30 3.69
C ILE A 159 -5.60 -18.47 3.79
N ASP A 160 -6.20 -18.96 2.70
CA ASP A 160 -7.61 -19.31 2.64
C ASP A 160 -7.73 -20.68 1.95
N GLY A 161 -8.20 -21.68 2.71
CA GLY A 161 -8.25 -23.07 2.26
C GLY A 161 -6.87 -23.58 1.84
N ASP A 162 -6.75 -23.96 0.57
CA ASP A 162 -5.52 -24.53 -0.01
C ASP A 162 -4.61 -23.47 -0.64
N TYR A 163 -5.01 -22.22 -0.65
CA TYR A 163 -4.27 -21.16 -1.33
C TYR A 163 -3.83 -20.04 -0.38
N GLY A 164 -2.68 -19.48 -0.66
CA GLY A 164 -2.18 -18.26 -0.07
C GLY A 164 -2.21 -17.10 -1.06
N LYS A 165 -2.84 -16.00 -0.69
CA LYS A 165 -2.79 -14.74 -1.44
C LYS A 165 -1.82 -13.80 -0.76
N ALA A 166 -0.79 -13.38 -1.49
CA ALA A 166 0.29 -12.57 -0.95
C ALA A 166 0.26 -11.12 -1.41
N SER A 167 0.78 -10.26 -0.55
CA SER A 167 1.17 -8.90 -0.90
C SER A 167 2.62 -8.66 -0.52
N CYS A 168 3.41 -8.22 -1.48
CA CYS A 168 4.83 -7.98 -1.38
C CYS A 168 5.12 -6.49 -1.49
N ARG A 169 6.07 -6.02 -0.67
CA ARG A 169 6.65 -4.68 -0.77
C ARG A 169 8.15 -4.78 -0.67
N SER A 170 8.85 -3.98 -1.46
CA SER A 170 10.31 -3.99 -1.52
C SER A 170 10.91 -2.63 -1.20
N VAL A 171 12.22 -2.58 -1.07
CA VAL A 171 13.01 -1.38 -0.80
C VAL A 171 14.25 -1.35 -1.69
N GLY A 172 14.79 -0.16 -1.95
CA GLY A 172 16.00 0.02 -2.75
C GLY A 172 15.84 -0.51 -4.16
N ASN A 173 16.86 -1.19 -4.66
CA ASN A 173 16.90 -1.77 -6.02
C ASN A 173 16.48 -3.24 -6.07
N ILE A 174 15.88 -3.78 -5.00
CA ILE A 174 15.44 -5.17 -4.97
C ILE A 174 14.10 -5.29 -5.70
N SER A 175 14.12 -5.77 -6.95
CA SER A 175 12.91 -6.01 -7.74
C SER A 175 12.18 -7.27 -7.25
N ILE A 176 11.05 -7.07 -6.56
CA ILE A 176 10.19 -8.18 -6.12
C ILE A 176 9.55 -8.88 -7.31
N PHE A 177 9.28 -8.14 -8.39
CA PHE A 177 8.70 -8.71 -9.61
C PHE A 177 9.66 -9.70 -10.28
N ASN A 178 10.94 -9.36 -10.40
CA ASN A 178 11.96 -10.26 -10.95
C ASN A 178 12.13 -11.51 -10.07
N LEU A 179 12.11 -11.35 -8.74
CA LEU A 179 12.17 -12.48 -7.81
C LEU A 179 10.99 -13.44 -8.02
N LEU A 180 9.76 -12.93 -8.19
CA LEU A 180 8.58 -13.76 -8.48
C LEU A 180 8.68 -14.43 -9.85
N SER A 181 9.19 -13.74 -10.86
CA SER A 181 9.38 -14.28 -12.22
C SER A 181 10.32 -15.48 -12.22
N ASN A 182 11.38 -15.47 -11.41
CA ASN A 182 12.33 -16.57 -11.27
C ASN A 182 11.72 -17.85 -10.68
N VAL A 183 10.65 -17.72 -9.92
CA VAL A 183 9.94 -18.84 -9.26
C VAL A 183 8.49 -19.00 -9.74
N LYS A 184 8.20 -18.50 -10.94
CA LYS A 184 6.84 -18.55 -11.52
C LYS A 184 6.21 -19.96 -11.52
N HIS A 185 7.02 -21.01 -11.61
CA HIS A 185 6.60 -22.40 -11.58
C HIS A 185 6.01 -22.85 -10.24
N LEU A 186 6.27 -22.10 -9.15
CA LEU A 186 5.66 -22.33 -7.84
C LEU A 186 4.34 -21.59 -7.65
N LEU A 187 4.02 -20.64 -8.54
CA LEU A 187 2.93 -19.70 -8.38
C LEU A 187 1.76 -20.04 -9.31
N GLU A 188 0.55 -19.91 -8.80
CA GLU A 188 -0.68 -20.00 -9.61
C GLU A 188 -0.84 -18.75 -10.50
N ARG A 189 -0.55 -17.59 -9.92
CA ARG A 189 -0.51 -16.29 -10.60
C ARG A 189 0.32 -15.29 -9.82
N TYR A 190 0.91 -14.35 -10.50
CA TYR A 190 1.64 -13.23 -9.91
C TYR A 190 1.54 -12.00 -10.79
N GLY A 191 1.85 -10.83 -10.22
CA GLY A 191 1.87 -9.57 -10.95
C GLY A 191 2.27 -8.42 -10.07
N GLY A 192 2.60 -7.30 -10.70
CA GLY A 192 3.01 -6.07 -10.01
C GLY A 192 4.19 -5.40 -10.69
N HIS A 193 4.96 -4.66 -9.89
CA HIS A 193 6.11 -3.87 -10.30
C HIS A 193 7.27 -4.14 -9.32
N ASP A 194 8.42 -3.53 -9.56
CA ASP A 194 9.65 -3.79 -8.79
C ASP A 194 9.47 -3.64 -7.28
N LEU A 195 8.81 -2.59 -6.83
CA LEU A 195 8.65 -2.32 -5.39
C LEU A 195 7.35 -2.83 -4.77
N ALA A 196 6.39 -3.26 -5.59
CA ALA A 196 5.10 -3.72 -5.12
C ALA A 196 4.52 -4.78 -6.05
N ALA A 197 4.32 -5.98 -5.53
CA ALA A 197 3.76 -7.10 -6.27
C ALA A 197 2.84 -7.95 -5.39
N GLY A 198 2.16 -8.90 -6.01
CA GLY A 198 1.35 -9.90 -5.34
C GLY A 198 1.39 -11.22 -6.08
N PHE A 199 1.06 -12.29 -5.37
CA PHE A 199 0.97 -13.62 -5.96
C PHE A 199 -0.11 -14.47 -5.28
N VAL A 200 -0.46 -15.55 -5.94
CA VAL A 200 -1.24 -16.65 -5.36
C VAL A 200 -0.41 -17.91 -5.45
N VAL A 201 -0.38 -18.69 -4.39
CA VAL A 201 0.42 -19.90 -4.25
C VAL A 201 -0.39 -20.99 -3.55
N HIS A 202 -0.21 -22.26 -3.94
CA HIS A 202 -0.76 -23.39 -3.18
C HIS A 202 0.01 -23.53 -1.86
N LYS A 203 -0.70 -23.83 -0.76
CA LYS A 203 -0.12 -23.85 0.60
C LYS A 203 1.06 -24.82 0.74
N GLU A 204 1.07 -25.91 -0.01
CA GLU A 204 2.17 -26.90 0.01
C GLU A 204 3.48 -26.32 -0.53
N LYS A 205 3.41 -25.38 -1.48
CA LYS A 205 4.58 -24.72 -2.06
C LYS A 205 5.06 -23.49 -1.27
N LEU A 206 4.32 -23.12 -0.22
CA LEU A 206 4.60 -21.90 0.54
C LEU A 206 5.96 -21.93 1.25
N ASN A 207 6.35 -23.08 1.80
CA ASN A 207 7.64 -23.24 2.47
C ASN A 207 8.81 -23.15 1.49
N GLU A 208 8.72 -23.78 0.33
CA GLU A 208 9.74 -23.70 -0.72
C GLU A 208 9.93 -22.24 -1.19
N LEU A 209 8.82 -21.55 -1.41
CA LEU A 209 8.84 -20.14 -1.78
C LEU A 209 9.45 -19.26 -0.68
N ARG A 210 9.12 -19.52 0.58
CA ARG A 210 9.70 -18.81 1.73
C ARG A 210 11.21 -18.98 1.79
N GLU A 211 11.71 -20.22 1.65
CA GLU A 211 13.14 -20.53 1.66
C GLU A 211 13.88 -19.84 0.52
N TYR A 212 13.28 -19.80 -0.67
CA TYR A 212 13.81 -19.05 -1.80
C TYR A 212 14.03 -17.58 -1.45
N PHE A 213 13.02 -16.88 -0.91
CA PHE A 213 13.15 -15.46 -0.56
C PHE A 213 14.17 -15.23 0.55
N ILE A 214 14.16 -16.07 1.59
CA ILE A 214 15.09 -15.94 2.73
C ILE A 214 16.54 -16.15 2.27
N ARG A 215 16.78 -17.00 1.28
CA ARG A 215 18.13 -17.26 0.75
C ARG A 215 18.57 -16.20 -0.25
N THR A 216 17.67 -15.70 -1.09
CA THR A 216 18.03 -14.86 -2.24
C THR A 216 18.14 -13.38 -1.87
N ILE A 217 17.21 -12.84 -1.08
CA ILE A 217 17.16 -11.40 -0.76
C ILE A 217 18.39 -10.92 -0.01
N PRO A 218 18.96 -11.63 1.00
CA PRO A 218 20.18 -11.18 1.67
C PRO A 218 21.34 -10.97 0.70
N ARG A 219 21.53 -11.84 -0.28
CA ARG A 219 22.60 -11.74 -1.29
C ARG A 219 22.43 -10.51 -2.16
N LEU A 220 21.21 -10.25 -2.65
CA LEU A 220 20.90 -9.05 -3.44
C LEU A 220 21.11 -7.76 -2.63
N LYS A 221 20.79 -7.76 -1.34
CA LYS A 221 21.03 -6.62 -0.45
C LYS A 221 22.51 -6.33 -0.25
N GLU A 222 23.35 -7.35 -0.15
CA GLU A 222 24.81 -7.19 -0.07
C GLU A 222 25.38 -6.61 -1.36
N GLU A 223 24.90 -7.06 -2.53
CA GLU A 223 25.29 -6.53 -3.83
C GLU A 223 24.88 -5.06 -4.00
N ASP A 224 23.64 -4.70 -3.62
CA ASP A 224 23.15 -3.32 -3.65
C ASP A 224 23.96 -2.40 -2.72
N ASN A 225 24.32 -2.89 -1.54
CA ASN A 225 25.14 -2.13 -0.59
C ASN A 225 26.59 -1.93 -1.09
N LYS A 226 27.16 -2.89 -1.80
CA LYS A 226 28.48 -2.74 -2.44
C LYS A 226 28.42 -1.69 -3.55
N ALA A 227 27.40 -1.76 -4.41
CA ALA A 227 27.20 -0.78 -5.47
C ALA A 227 27.02 0.65 -4.94
N LYS A 228 26.28 0.84 -3.85
CA LYS A 228 26.07 2.16 -3.23
C LYS A 228 27.32 2.75 -2.57
N LYS A 229 28.29 1.94 -2.17
CA LYS A 229 29.59 2.44 -1.66
C LYS A 229 30.44 3.05 -2.75
N ASP A 230 30.27 2.61 -4.00
CA ASP A 230 31.01 3.13 -5.16
C ASP A 230 30.38 4.43 -5.73
N TYR A 231 29.09 4.66 -5.50
CA TYR A 231 28.40 5.90 -5.87
C TYR A 231 28.24 6.75 -4.62
N GLY A 232 28.97 7.88 -4.56
CA GLY A 232 28.87 8.87 -3.47
C GLY A 232 27.43 9.32 -3.21
N LYS A 233 27.20 10.06 -2.12
CA LYS A 233 25.89 10.63 -1.80
C LYS A 233 25.44 11.53 -2.96
N SER A 234 24.24 11.30 -3.50
CA SER A 234 23.60 12.23 -4.44
C SER A 234 22.93 13.35 -3.66
N PHE A 235 23.15 14.58 -4.08
CA PHE A 235 22.50 15.79 -3.56
C PHE A 235 21.70 16.43 -4.68
N ASP A 236 20.56 17.05 -4.36
CA ASP A 236 19.84 17.84 -5.35
C ASP A 236 20.58 19.14 -5.67
N PHE A 237 21.23 19.73 -4.66
CA PHE A 237 22.17 20.84 -4.81
C PHE A 237 23.00 20.99 -3.52
N GLU A 238 24.13 21.70 -3.63
CA GLU A 238 25.03 22.04 -2.53
C GLU A 238 24.94 23.54 -2.26
N LEU A 239 24.73 23.92 -0.99
CA LEU A 239 24.76 25.31 -0.54
C LEU A 239 26.02 25.55 0.27
N SER A 240 26.74 26.61 -0.05
CA SER A 240 27.82 27.08 0.80
C SER A 240 27.25 27.86 2.00
N VAL A 241 27.98 27.91 3.11
CA VAL A 241 27.61 28.70 4.30
C VAL A 241 27.40 30.18 3.96
N LYS A 242 27.97 30.66 2.84
CA LYS A 242 27.80 32.03 2.36
C LYS A 242 26.48 32.27 1.62
N ASP A 243 25.76 31.19 1.29
CA ASP A 243 24.47 31.21 0.58
C ASP A 243 23.27 31.09 1.55
N LEU A 244 23.54 31.02 2.86
CA LEU A 244 22.60 31.03 3.98
C LEU A 244 22.51 32.44 4.60
#